data_94ce11fd0711cad2e469a600220ded59
#
_entry.id   94ce11fd0711cad2e469a600220ded59
#
_cell.length_a   1.000
_cell.length_b   1.000
_cell.length_c   1.000
_cell.angle_alpha   90.00
_cell.angle_beta   90.00
_cell.angle_gamma   90.00
#
_symmetry.space_group_name_H-M   'P 1'
#
loop_
_entity.id
_entity.type
_entity.pdbx_description
1 polymer ?
#
loop_
_entity_poly.entity_id
_entity_poly.type
_entity_poly.pdbx_seq_one_letter_code
_entity_poly.pdbx_strand_id
1 'polypeptide(L)'
;MARLAIACLAALCVAAGSALAQAPAERGAYLVNAVMACDGCHTPRGKAGFDMSRRFSGGSQVWDTPAYTVRGTNITPDRETGIGAWSDAEIKRALVEGTHRLGRPISPQMPFAFYRILTPRDLDAIVAYLRSVAPVRNEVQPPVYKAAMHAEPVPGATSPYREDDLRDTVKRGFYLATIAHCMECHGRRPDGMQDYQRAWGRGGYVFKGPWGSAVVPNITSHPKAGVGAWSDAELKRALTEGVARDGRALKQPMARQEYFRHLAEADLDAIVAWMRTIAPLE
;
A
#
# COMPACT_ATOMS: atom_id res chain seq x y z
N MET A 1 -7.26 -57.76 -52.97
CA MET A 1 -7.12 -56.27 -52.85
C MET A 1 -7.62 -55.84 -51.47
N ALA A 2 -6.72 -55.73 -50.55
CA ALA A 2 -7.05 -55.32 -49.13
C ALA A 2 -6.75 -53.84 -48.98
N ARG A 3 -7.73 -53.06 -48.60
CA ARG A 3 -7.59 -51.63 -48.29
C ARG A 3 -7.26 -51.44 -46.75
N LEU A 4 -6.06 -51.03 -46.48
CA LEU A 4 -5.68 -50.60 -45.15
C LEU A 4 -6.30 -49.21 -44.86
N ALA A 5 -7.09 -49.08 -43.81
CA ALA A 5 -7.58 -47.81 -43.27
C ALA A 5 -6.60 -47.37 -42.19
N ILE A 6 -5.90 -46.24 -42.42
CA ILE A 6 -5.04 -45.57 -41.43
C ILE A 6 -5.91 -44.63 -40.60
N ALA A 7 -6.09 -44.95 -39.33
CA ALA A 7 -6.76 -44.08 -38.38
C ALA A 7 -5.71 -43.07 -37.79
N CYS A 8 -5.84 -41.81 -38.16
CA CYS A 8 -5.09 -40.72 -37.52
C CYS A 8 -5.72 -40.42 -36.16
N LEU A 9 -5.03 -40.78 -35.06
CA LEU A 9 -5.32 -40.26 -33.74
C LEU A 9 -4.75 -38.84 -33.63
N ALA A 10 -5.62 -37.84 -33.62
CA ALA A 10 -5.25 -36.48 -33.26
C ALA A 10 -5.12 -36.38 -31.72
N ALA A 11 -3.89 -36.32 -31.23
CA ALA A 11 -3.63 -36.03 -29.83
C ALA A 11 -3.92 -34.55 -29.57
N LEU A 12 -5.01 -34.22 -28.86
CA LEU A 12 -5.22 -32.91 -28.29
C LEU A 12 -4.24 -32.70 -27.15
N CYS A 13 -3.17 -31.94 -27.37
CA CYS A 13 -2.35 -31.38 -26.33
C CYS A 13 -3.14 -30.25 -25.67
N VAL A 14 -3.79 -30.55 -24.54
CA VAL A 14 -4.30 -29.51 -23.62
C VAL A 14 -3.08 -28.87 -22.98
N ALA A 15 -2.67 -27.72 -23.49
CA ALA A 15 -1.69 -26.87 -22.84
C ALA A 15 -2.35 -26.31 -21.56
N ALA A 16 -2.19 -27.02 -20.45
CA ALA A 16 -2.45 -26.47 -19.13
C ALA A 16 -1.44 -25.32 -18.94
N GLY A 17 -1.91 -24.10 -19.16
CA GLY A 17 -1.15 -22.88 -18.84
C GLY A 17 -0.83 -22.88 -17.35
N SER A 18 0.36 -23.35 -16.98
CA SER A 18 0.93 -23.11 -15.66
C SER A 18 1.04 -21.60 -15.51
N ALA A 19 0.15 -21.00 -14.71
CA ALA A 19 0.37 -19.67 -14.23
C ALA A 19 1.69 -19.73 -13.46
N LEU A 20 2.78 -19.28 -14.09
CA LEU A 20 4.09 -19.19 -13.48
C LEU A 20 3.91 -18.34 -12.22
N ALA A 21 4.14 -18.93 -11.06
CA ALA A 21 4.11 -18.20 -9.80
C ALA A 21 5.15 -17.06 -9.94
N GLN A 22 4.70 -15.83 -9.81
CA GLN A 22 5.54 -14.65 -9.88
C GLN A 22 6.75 -14.81 -8.94
N ALA A 23 7.95 -14.52 -9.44
CA ALA A 23 9.14 -14.61 -8.60
C ALA A 23 8.98 -13.72 -7.33
N PRO A 24 9.47 -14.16 -6.17
CA PRO A 24 9.26 -13.40 -4.93
C PRO A 24 9.63 -11.92 -5.04
N ALA A 25 10.77 -11.60 -5.65
CA ALA A 25 11.19 -10.21 -5.83
C ALA A 25 10.27 -9.40 -6.76
N GLU A 26 9.68 -10.01 -7.79
CA GLU A 26 8.70 -9.34 -8.67
C GLU A 26 7.40 -9.04 -7.92
N ARG A 27 6.92 -9.98 -7.12
CA ARG A 27 5.76 -9.76 -6.25
C ARG A 27 6.05 -8.66 -5.23
N GLY A 28 7.22 -8.67 -4.62
CA GLY A 28 7.68 -7.62 -3.71
C GLY A 28 7.77 -6.25 -4.39
N ALA A 29 8.30 -6.19 -5.61
CA ALA A 29 8.34 -4.98 -6.42
C ALA A 29 6.94 -4.42 -6.67
N TYR A 30 5.99 -5.25 -7.04
CA TYR A 30 4.60 -4.86 -7.23
C TYR A 30 3.98 -4.27 -5.94
N LEU A 31 4.15 -4.97 -4.82
CA LEU A 31 3.61 -4.50 -3.54
C LEU A 31 4.22 -3.18 -3.10
N VAL A 32 5.55 -3.08 -3.13
CA VAL A 32 6.29 -1.90 -2.65
C VAL A 32 6.06 -0.68 -3.54
N ASN A 33 6.01 -0.88 -4.86
CA ASN A 33 6.00 0.22 -5.83
C ASN A 33 4.59 0.66 -6.20
N ALA A 34 3.64 -0.27 -6.36
CA ALA A 34 2.29 0.04 -6.83
C ALA A 34 1.27 0.11 -5.69
N VAL A 35 1.28 -0.85 -4.76
CA VAL A 35 0.24 -0.95 -3.72
C VAL A 35 0.58 -0.08 -2.51
N MET A 36 1.72 -0.33 -1.87
CA MET A 36 2.13 0.32 -0.62
C MET A 36 2.73 1.71 -0.85
N ALA A 37 3.22 2.00 -2.06
CA ALA A 37 3.78 3.30 -2.45
C ALA A 37 4.92 3.79 -1.52
N CYS A 38 5.86 2.90 -1.18
CA CYS A 38 6.93 3.18 -0.22
C CYS A 38 7.82 4.36 -0.62
N ASP A 39 7.95 4.64 -1.92
CA ASP A 39 8.63 5.83 -2.45
C ASP A 39 8.09 7.13 -1.85
N GLY A 40 6.79 7.18 -1.52
CA GLY A 40 6.14 8.36 -0.95
C GLY A 40 6.85 8.94 0.27
N CYS A 41 7.43 8.07 1.09
CA CYS A 41 8.13 8.44 2.32
C CYS A 41 9.65 8.19 2.24
N HIS A 42 10.06 7.14 1.52
CA HIS A 42 11.43 6.63 1.57
C HIS A 42 12.31 7.07 0.39
N THR A 43 11.78 7.71 -0.66
CA THR A 43 12.58 8.28 -1.73
C THR A 43 12.68 9.79 -1.59
N PRO A 44 13.89 10.38 -1.63
CA PRO A 44 14.06 11.81 -1.53
C PRO A 44 13.27 12.55 -2.61
N ARG A 45 12.74 13.72 -2.26
CA ARG A 45 12.07 14.62 -3.22
C ARG A 45 12.83 15.92 -3.38
N GLY A 46 13.02 16.34 -4.62
CA GLY A 46 13.47 17.66 -5.02
C GLY A 46 12.36 18.46 -5.70
N LYS A 47 12.71 19.58 -6.31
CA LYS A 47 11.76 20.44 -7.05
C LYS A 47 11.11 19.72 -8.25
N ALA A 48 11.82 18.78 -8.87
CA ALA A 48 11.37 18.03 -10.04
C ALA A 48 10.60 16.73 -9.70
N GLY A 49 10.33 16.44 -8.44
CA GLY A 49 9.71 15.21 -8.00
C GLY A 49 10.67 14.29 -7.25
N PHE A 50 10.46 12.97 -7.33
CA PHE A 50 11.34 12.00 -6.68
C PHE A 50 12.73 11.94 -7.33
N ASP A 51 13.77 11.94 -6.49
CA ASP A 51 15.14 11.63 -6.91
C ASP A 51 15.33 10.11 -7.04
N MET A 52 15.03 9.58 -8.22
CA MET A 52 15.11 8.14 -8.48
C MET A 52 16.55 7.60 -8.49
N SER A 53 17.58 8.47 -8.60
CA SER A 53 18.98 8.04 -8.45
C SER A 53 19.32 7.68 -7.01
N ARG A 54 18.52 8.18 -6.05
CA ARG A 54 18.63 7.92 -4.61
C ARG A 54 17.38 7.23 -4.07
N ARG A 55 16.75 6.43 -4.91
CA ARG A 55 15.51 5.74 -4.55
C ARG A 55 15.65 4.97 -3.24
N PHE A 56 14.64 5.08 -2.37
CA PHE A 56 14.56 4.44 -1.06
C PHE A 56 15.63 4.83 -0.05
N SER A 57 16.46 5.83 -0.33
CA SER A 57 17.49 6.27 0.62
C SER A 57 16.97 7.16 1.75
N GLY A 58 15.73 7.58 1.72
CA GLY A 58 15.08 8.34 2.79
C GLY A 58 15.51 9.80 2.90
N GLY A 59 15.08 10.46 3.95
CA GLY A 59 15.63 11.72 4.46
C GLY A 59 14.95 13.04 4.07
N SER A 60 14.25 13.13 2.96
CA SER A 60 13.75 14.44 2.49
C SER A 60 12.44 14.88 3.16
N GLN A 61 11.55 13.96 3.49
CA GLN A 61 10.29 14.29 4.11
C GLN A 61 10.39 14.22 5.63
N VAL A 62 9.93 15.29 6.29
CA VAL A 62 9.96 15.46 7.74
C VAL A 62 8.53 15.58 8.24
N TRP A 63 8.19 14.78 9.24
CA TRP A 63 6.97 14.94 10.01
C TRP A 63 7.35 15.44 11.40
N ASP A 64 6.99 16.70 11.67
CA ASP A 64 7.16 17.32 12.99
C ASP A 64 5.78 17.55 13.61
N THR A 65 5.53 16.83 14.69
CA THR A 65 4.27 16.81 15.42
C THR A 65 4.52 17.05 16.90
N PRO A 66 3.50 17.31 17.71
CA PRO A 66 3.66 17.34 19.16
C PRO A 66 4.24 16.04 19.75
N ALA A 67 4.02 14.89 19.11
CA ALA A 67 4.45 13.59 19.63
C ALA A 67 5.82 13.13 19.12
N TYR A 68 6.26 13.60 17.95
CA TYR A 68 7.53 13.17 17.36
C TYR A 68 8.00 14.09 16.24
N THR A 69 9.31 14.03 15.97
CA THR A 69 9.93 14.50 14.72
C THR A 69 10.60 13.30 14.06
N VAL A 70 10.10 12.90 12.89
CA VAL A 70 10.59 11.71 12.17
C VAL A 70 10.78 11.99 10.67
N ARG A 71 11.60 11.16 10.05
CA ARG A 71 11.86 11.17 8.60
C ARG A 71 11.70 9.78 8.02
N GLY A 72 11.40 9.69 6.72
CA GLY A 72 11.54 8.45 5.98
C GLY A 72 12.97 7.94 6.08
N THR A 73 13.16 6.72 6.58
CA THR A 73 14.48 6.12 6.77
C THR A 73 15.04 5.58 5.47
N ASN A 74 16.36 5.35 5.42
CA ASN A 74 17.01 4.60 4.34
C ASN A 74 16.61 3.12 4.45
N ILE A 75 15.87 2.63 3.46
CA ILE A 75 15.45 1.21 3.35
C ILE A 75 16.18 0.46 2.23
N THR A 76 17.25 1.03 1.69
CA THR A 76 18.14 0.33 0.77
C THR A 76 19.01 -0.68 1.53
N PRO A 77 19.58 -1.70 0.83
CA PRO A 77 20.49 -2.68 1.46
C PRO A 77 21.89 -2.11 1.73
N ASP A 78 22.03 -0.80 1.92
CA ASP A 78 23.26 -0.21 2.43
C ASP A 78 23.51 -0.70 3.87
N ARG A 79 24.72 -1.19 4.13
CA ARG A 79 25.05 -1.84 5.41
C ARG A 79 25.22 -0.88 6.58
N GLU A 80 25.61 0.36 6.30
CA GLU A 80 25.90 1.36 7.32
C GLU A 80 24.70 2.23 7.66
N THR A 81 24.01 2.71 6.64
CA THR A 81 22.95 3.73 6.78
C THR A 81 21.56 3.21 6.48
N GLY A 82 21.44 2.02 5.85
CA GLY A 82 20.20 1.38 5.44
C GLY A 82 19.87 0.10 6.25
N ILE A 83 19.15 -0.80 5.59
CA ILE A 83 18.74 -2.09 6.18
C ILE A 83 19.67 -3.25 5.84
N GLY A 84 20.83 -2.99 5.20
CA GLY A 84 21.73 -4.03 4.72
C GLY A 84 22.35 -4.91 5.81
N ALA A 85 22.50 -4.37 7.02
CA ALA A 85 23.00 -5.13 8.18
C ALA A 85 21.89 -5.74 9.05
N TRP A 86 20.59 -5.58 8.67
CA TRP A 86 19.48 -6.16 9.39
C TRP A 86 19.22 -7.59 8.91
N SER A 87 18.80 -8.49 9.79
CA SER A 87 18.24 -9.77 9.40
C SER A 87 16.85 -9.59 8.75
N ASP A 88 16.40 -10.59 7.98
CA ASP A 88 15.06 -10.57 7.41
C ASP A 88 13.98 -10.53 8.49
N ALA A 89 14.18 -11.21 9.61
CA ALA A 89 13.28 -11.17 10.75
C ALA A 89 13.18 -9.77 11.37
N GLU A 90 14.27 -9.02 11.44
CA GLU A 90 14.27 -7.63 11.93
C GLU A 90 13.52 -6.69 10.97
N ILE A 91 13.71 -6.86 9.65
CA ILE A 91 12.95 -6.08 8.64
C ILE A 91 11.46 -6.38 8.73
N LYS A 92 11.08 -7.65 8.80
CA LYS A 92 9.68 -8.07 8.95
C LYS A 92 9.07 -7.50 10.22
N ARG A 93 9.75 -7.59 11.36
CA ARG A 93 9.31 -7.02 12.63
C ARG A 93 9.12 -5.51 12.55
N ALA A 94 10.01 -4.79 11.87
CA ALA A 94 9.84 -3.36 11.64
C ALA A 94 8.59 -3.03 10.82
N LEU A 95 8.32 -3.83 9.79
CA LEU A 95 7.16 -3.66 8.91
C LEU A 95 5.83 -3.93 9.62
N VAL A 96 5.70 -4.98 10.42
CA VAL A 96 4.40 -5.43 10.93
C VAL A 96 4.20 -5.15 12.42
N GLU A 97 5.26 -4.97 13.20
CA GLU A 97 5.18 -4.69 14.64
C GLU A 97 5.55 -3.25 14.99
N GLY A 98 6.16 -2.50 14.04
CA GLY A 98 6.66 -1.17 14.32
C GLY A 98 7.82 -1.16 15.31
N THR A 99 8.67 -2.20 15.29
CA THR A 99 9.81 -2.34 16.19
C THR A 99 11.13 -2.32 15.41
N HIS A 100 11.96 -1.33 15.67
CA HIS A 100 13.29 -1.21 15.10
C HIS A 100 14.22 -2.34 15.60
N ARG A 101 15.26 -2.72 14.81
CA ARG A 101 16.18 -3.80 15.20
C ARG A 101 16.80 -3.63 16.60
N LEU A 102 16.99 -2.40 17.06
CA LEU A 102 17.50 -2.07 18.40
C LEU A 102 16.41 -2.05 19.49
N GLY A 103 15.21 -2.58 19.21
CA GLY A 103 14.12 -2.68 20.15
C GLY A 103 13.31 -1.38 20.39
N ARG A 104 13.72 -0.24 19.83
CA ARG A 104 12.95 1.00 19.96
C ARG A 104 11.68 0.99 19.09
N PRO A 105 10.61 1.68 19.48
CA PRO A 105 9.42 1.80 18.66
C PRO A 105 9.71 2.57 17.36
N ILE A 106 8.94 2.26 16.31
CA ILE A 106 8.86 3.05 15.09
C ILE A 106 7.60 3.92 15.19
N SER A 107 7.71 5.16 14.74
CA SER A 107 6.56 6.07 14.71
C SER A 107 5.42 5.50 13.86
N PRO A 108 4.15 5.69 14.27
CA PRO A 108 2.97 5.30 13.48
C PRO A 108 2.84 6.06 12.16
N GLN A 109 3.71 7.06 11.89
CA GLN A 109 3.86 7.63 10.55
C GLN A 109 4.29 6.58 9.52
N MET A 110 5.07 5.57 9.93
CA MET A 110 5.19 4.31 9.20
C MET A 110 3.95 3.47 9.51
N PRO A 111 3.09 3.17 8.54
CA PRO A 111 1.75 2.61 8.82
C PRO A 111 1.79 1.10 9.13
N PHE A 112 2.67 0.67 10.04
CA PHE A 112 2.90 -0.74 10.38
C PHE A 112 1.63 -1.45 10.89
N ALA A 113 0.69 -0.72 11.52
CA ALA A 113 -0.57 -1.30 11.95
C ALA A 113 -1.41 -1.84 10.78
N PHE A 114 -1.30 -1.24 9.60
CA PHE A 114 -1.94 -1.69 8.37
C PHE A 114 -1.21 -2.87 7.72
N TYR A 115 0.07 -3.07 8.03
CA TYR A 115 0.87 -4.14 7.45
C TYR A 115 0.82 -5.45 8.23
N ARG A 116 0.17 -5.47 9.41
CA ARG A 116 -0.05 -6.70 10.19
C ARG A 116 -0.84 -7.77 9.46
N ILE A 117 -1.67 -7.37 8.49
CA ILE A 117 -2.45 -8.26 7.63
C ILE A 117 -1.60 -8.99 6.58
N LEU A 118 -0.37 -8.53 6.30
CA LEU A 118 0.47 -9.11 5.25
C LEU A 118 0.59 -10.62 5.42
N THR A 119 0.33 -11.35 4.32
CA THR A 119 0.58 -12.79 4.31
C THR A 119 2.07 -13.05 4.49
N PRO A 120 2.48 -14.20 5.06
CA PRO A 120 3.89 -14.55 5.17
C PRO A 120 4.63 -14.49 3.83
N ARG A 121 3.98 -14.95 2.75
CA ARG A 121 4.54 -14.92 1.39
C ARG A 121 4.78 -13.50 0.88
N ASP A 122 3.80 -12.61 1.03
CA ASP A 122 3.94 -11.23 0.59
C ASP A 122 4.98 -10.47 1.43
N LEU A 123 5.07 -10.77 2.72
CA LEU A 123 6.08 -10.20 3.60
C LEU A 123 7.50 -10.67 3.21
N ASP A 124 7.67 -11.94 2.85
CA ASP A 124 8.92 -12.48 2.29
C ASP A 124 9.27 -11.82 0.96
N ALA A 125 8.28 -11.64 0.09
CA ALA A 125 8.45 -10.99 -1.21
C ALA A 125 8.91 -9.54 -1.08
N ILE A 126 8.33 -8.78 -0.15
CA ILE A 126 8.74 -7.40 0.15
C ILE A 126 10.21 -7.37 0.59
N VAL A 127 10.61 -8.23 1.51
CA VAL A 127 11.99 -8.31 1.99
C VAL A 127 12.93 -8.67 0.84
N ALA A 128 12.59 -9.67 0.03
CA ALA A 128 13.40 -10.08 -1.13
C ALA A 128 13.61 -8.93 -2.12
N TYR A 129 12.57 -8.15 -2.39
CA TYR A 129 12.67 -6.97 -3.25
C TYR A 129 13.56 -5.89 -2.64
N LEU A 130 13.37 -5.53 -1.36
CA LEU A 130 14.18 -4.52 -0.69
C LEU A 130 15.67 -4.93 -0.60
N ARG A 131 15.96 -6.23 -0.56
CA ARG A 131 17.33 -6.76 -0.66
C ARG A 131 17.94 -6.62 -2.05
N SER A 132 17.11 -6.57 -3.09
CA SER A 132 17.56 -6.54 -4.49
C SER A 132 17.77 -5.13 -5.05
N VAL A 133 17.29 -4.08 -4.37
CA VAL A 133 17.48 -2.71 -4.85
C VAL A 133 18.93 -2.24 -4.67
N ALA A 134 19.35 -1.25 -5.43
CA ALA A 134 20.70 -0.71 -5.32
C ALA A 134 20.96 -0.11 -3.92
N PRO A 135 22.07 -0.44 -3.24
CA PRO A 135 22.42 0.21 -1.99
C PRO A 135 22.78 1.67 -2.22
N VAL A 136 22.23 2.56 -1.39
CA VAL A 136 22.53 3.99 -1.43
C VAL A 136 22.94 4.42 -0.03
N ARG A 137 24.18 4.88 0.13
CA ARG A 137 24.62 5.46 1.40
C ARG A 137 23.96 6.81 1.61
N ASN A 138 23.12 6.92 2.65
CA ASN A 138 22.49 8.15 3.05
C ASN A 138 22.15 8.11 4.55
N GLU A 139 22.86 8.90 5.33
CA GLU A 139 22.60 9.02 6.76
C GLU A 139 21.36 9.89 6.99
N VAL A 140 20.34 9.32 7.61
CA VAL A 140 19.09 9.99 7.97
C VAL A 140 19.12 10.30 9.47
N GLN A 141 18.81 11.54 9.83
CA GLN A 141 18.74 11.93 11.23
C GLN A 141 17.81 11.00 12.02
N PRO A 142 18.23 10.52 13.21
CA PRO A 142 17.42 9.65 14.03
C PRO A 142 16.10 10.31 14.44
N PRO A 143 15.06 9.51 14.70
CA PRO A 143 13.79 10.03 15.19
C PRO A 143 13.93 10.64 16.58
N VAL A 144 13.18 11.70 16.83
CA VAL A 144 12.98 12.29 18.15
C VAL A 144 11.56 12.00 18.60
N TYR A 145 11.39 11.24 19.67
CA TYR A 145 10.10 10.96 20.29
C TYR A 145 9.87 11.89 21.46
N LYS A 146 8.76 12.61 21.46
CA LYS A 146 8.34 13.61 22.46
C LYS A 146 7.24 13.06 23.38
N ALA A 147 6.59 11.94 22.96
CA ALA A 147 5.55 11.23 23.70
C ALA A 147 5.62 9.72 23.40
N ALA A 148 4.87 8.93 24.16
CA ALA A 148 4.72 7.50 23.89
C ALA A 148 4.08 7.28 22.51
N MET A 149 4.62 6.32 21.75
CA MET A 149 4.10 5.97 20.43
C MET A 149 2.91 5.03 20.58
N HIS A 150 1.83 5.38 19.91
CA HIS A 150 0.62 4.57 19.82
C HIS A 150 0.14 4.48 18.38
N ALA A 151 -0.29 3.31 17.96
CA ALA A 151 -0.94 3.09 16.68
C ALA A 151 -2.26 2.35 16.92
N GLU A 152 -3.35 2.93 16.43
CA GLU A 152 -4.67 2.31 16.53
C GLU A 152 -4.69 1.00 15.73
N PRO A 153 -5.20 -0.10 16.31
CA PRO A 153 -5.40 -1.35 15.59
C PRO A 153 -6.39 -1.15 14.44
N VAL A 154 -6.04 -1.68 13.27
CA VAL A 154 -6.93 -1.64 12.11
C VAL A 154 -7.91 -2.82 12.20
N PRO A 155 -9.23 -2.58 12.26
CA PRO A 155 -10.22 -3.65 12.34
C PRO A 155 -10.09 -4.64 11.17
N GLY A 156 -10.08 -5.94 11.49
CA GLY A 156 -9.90 -6.99 10.48
C GLY A 156 -8.47 -7.19 9.98
N ALA A 157 -7.50 -6.39 10.46
CA ALA A 157 -6.10 -6.45 10.00
C ALA A 157 -5.09 -6.58 11.17
N THR A 158 -5.49 -7.18 12.28
CA THR A 158 -4.65 -7.35 13.48
C THR A 158 -3.75 -8.59 13.43
N SER A 159 -3.95 -9.45 12.42
CA SER A 159 -3.18 -10.67 12.19
C SER A 159 -3.00 -10.93 10.69
N PRO A 160 -1.98 -11.72 10.31
CA PRO A 160 -1.74 -12.04 8.91
C PRO A 160 -2.92 -12.79 8.27
N TYR A 161 -3.24 -12.45 7.04
CA TYR A 161 -4.12 -13.26 6.19
C TYR A 161 -3.40 -14.53 5.72
N ARG A 162 -4.18 -15.57 5.40
CA ARG A 162 -3.70 -16.74 4.70
C ARG A 162 -3.79 -16.52 3.19
N GLU A 163 -2.95 -17.22 2.43
CA GLU A 163 -2.97 -17.14 0.95
C GLU A 163 -4.36 -17.48 0.38
N ASP A 164 -5.07 -18.42 1.01
CA ASP A 164 -6.42 -18.82 0.59
C ASP A 164 -7.47 -17.72 0.79
N ASP A 165 -7.28 -16.83 1.75
CA ASP A 165 -8.18 -15.69 1.97
C ASP A 165 -8.15 -14.73 0.78
N LEU A 166 -7.04 -14.66 0.05
CA LEU A 166 -6.87 -13.80 -1.12
C LEU A 166 -7.56 -14.34 -2.39
N ARG A 167 -8.14 -15.54 -2.35
CA ARG A 167 -8.98 -16.07 -3.44
C ARG A 167 -10.37 -15.45 -3.45
N ASP A 168 -10.85 -14.99 -2.30
CA ASP A 168 -12.09 -14.23 -2.20
C ASP A 168 -11.83 -12.79 -2.66
N THR A 169 -12.60 -12.32 -3.64
CA THR A 169 -12.41 -11.01 -4.26
C THR A 169 -12.55 -9.87 -3.25
N VAL A 170 -13.52 -9.93 -2.33
CA VAL A 170 -13.75 -8.87 -1.35
C VAL A 170 -12.66 -8.86 -0.29
N LYS A 171 -12.25 -10.03 0.21
CA LYS A 171 -11.13 -10.15 1.15
C LYS A 171 -9.81 -9.67 0.52
N ARG A 172 -9.56 -10.02 -0.74
CA ARG A 172 -8.40 -9.53 -1.50
C ARG A 172 -8.42 -8.01 -1.62
N GLY A 173 -9.59 -7.43 -1.93
CA GLY A 173 -9.77 -5.98 -1.99
C GLY A 173 -9.51 -5.31 -0.64
N PHE A 174 -10.05 -5.86 0.44
CA PHE A 174 -9.77 -5.40 1.80
C PHE A 174 -8.27 -5.46 2.14
N TYR A 175 -7.62 -6.57 1.82
CA TYR A 175 -6.19 -6.75 2.00
C TYR A 175 -5.37 -5.68 1.28
N LEU A 176 -5.62 -5.48 -0.02
CA LEU A 176 -4.91 -4.50 -0.84
C LEU A 176 -5.16 -3.07 -0.37
N ALA A 177 -6.41 -2.70 -0.11
CA ALA A 177 -6.76 -1.38 0.41
C ALA A 177 -6.17 -1.13 1.81
N THR A 178 -6.03 -2.18 2.61
CA THR A 178 -5.41 -2.10 3.93
C THR A 178 -3.91 -1.84 3.81
N ILE A 179 -3.17 -2.63 3.02
CA ILE A 179 -1.72 -2.40 2.85
C ILE A 179 -1.40 -1.14 2.03
N ALA A 180 -2.35 -0.64 1.22
CA ALA A 180 -2.30 0.70 0.63
C ALA A 180 -2.65 1.81 1.64
N HIS A 181 -2.95 1.45 2.88
CA HIS A 181 -3.35 2.26 4.04
C HIS A 181 -4.46 3.29 3.76
N CYS A 182 -5.44 2.94 2.92
CA CYS A 182 -6.54 3.83 2.53
C CYS A 182 -7.27 4.43 3.76
N MET A 183 -7.53 3.60 4.78
CA MET A 183 -8.23 4.02 5.98
C MET A 183 -7.38 4.86 6.95
N GLU A 184 -6.07 5.00 6.70
CA GLU A 184 -5.26 5.97 7.43
C GLU A 184 -5.80 7.40 7.27
N CYS A 185 -6.27 7.73 6.07
CA CYS A 185 -6.89 9.03 5.79
C CYS A 185 -8.42 8.96 5.87
N HIS A 186 -9.03 7.95 5.23
CA HIS A 186 -10.49 7.85 5.11
C HIS A 186 -11.18 7.39 6.39
N GLY A 187 -10.45 6.88 7.38
CA GLY A 187 -10.94 6.54 8.72
C GLY A 187 -10.71 7.64 9.77
N ARG A 188 -10.29 8.84 9.34
CA ARG A 188 -10.11 9.99 10.24
C ARG A 188 -11.38 10.82 10.38
N ARG A 189 -11.63 11.27 11.60
CA ARG A 189 -12.62 12.31 11.88
C ARG A 189 -12.10 13.69 11.42
N PRO A 190 -12.98 14.69 11.30
CA PRO A 190 -12.59 16.05 10.92
C PRO A 190 -11.54 16.68 11.87
N ASP A 191 -11.51 16.29 13.15
CA ASP A 191 -10.51 16.71 14.15
C ASP A 191 -9.14 16.03 13.97
N GLY A 192 -9.00 15.10 13.01
CA GLY A 192 -7.77 14.39 12.71
C GLY A 192 -7.53 13.11 13.52
N MET A 193 -8.39 12.80 14.49
CA MET A 193 -8.29 11.57 15.26
C MET A 193 -8.74 10.35 14.42
N GLN A 194 -8.03 9.24 14.56
CA GLN A 194 -8.48 7.97 14.01
C GLN A 194 -9.71 7.47 14.76
N ASP A 195 -10.74 7.07 14.02
CA ASP A 195 -11.95 6.48 14.58
C ASP A 195 -12.52 5.44 13.61
N TYR A 196 -11.91 4.27 13.62
CA TYR A 196 -12.32 3.18 12.72
C TYR A 196 -13.71 2.62 13.03
N GLN A 197 -14.26 2.89 14.20
CA GLN A 197 -15.61 2.43 14.55
C GLN A 197 -16.72 3.32 13.98
N ARG A 198 -16.48 4.64 13.91
CA ARG A 198 -17.50 5.62 13.52
C ARG A 198 -17.21 6.36 12.22
N ALA A 199 -15.96 6.33 11.76
CA ALA A 199 -15.52 7.06 10.58
C ALA A 199 -14.92 6.18 9.48
N TRP A 200 -15.16 4.85 9.49
CA TRP A 200 -14.64 3.93 8.49
C TRP A 200 -15.08 4.29 7.07
N GLY A 201 -14.19 4.89 6.30
CA GLY A 201 -14.47 5.38 4.95
C GLY A 201 -15.15 6.76 4.88
N ARG A 202 -15.56 7.34 6.00
CA ARG A 202 -16.32 8.59 6.04
C ARG A 202 -15.53 9.79 5.54
N GLY A 203 -14.25 9.85 5.86
CA GLY A 203 -13.41 11.02 5.54
C GLY A 203 -13.78 12.28 6.34
N GLY A 204 -13.65 13.44 5.70
CA GLY A 204 -13.95 14.74 6.31
C GLY A 204 -12.74 15.46 6.91
N TYR A 205 -11.62 14.77 7.11
CA TYR A 205 -10.38 15.39 7.55
C TYR A 205 -9.79 16.31 6.47
N VAL A 206 -9.20 17.43 6.89
CA VAL A 206 -8.60 18.40 5.97
C VAL A 206 -7.08 18.33 6.05
N PHE A 207 -6.45 17.82 5.01
CA PHE A 207 -5.00 17.93 4.84
C PHE A 207 -4.62 19.32 4.35
N LYS A 208 -3.58 19.88 4.98
CA LYS A 208 -2.93 21.13 4.56
C LYS A 208 -1.50 20.83 4.13
N GLY A 209 -1.08 21.36 3.00
CA GLY A 209 0.26 21.16 2.47
C GLY A 209 0.63 22.21 1.42
N PRO A 210 1.78 22.06 0.75
CA PRO A 210 2.20 22.98 -0.32
C PRO A 210 1.22 23.08 -1.48
N TRP A 211 0.33 22.07 -1.63
CA TRP A 211 -0.75 22.01 -2.61
C TRP A 211 -2.05 22.76 -2.17
N GLY A 212 -2.03 23.43 -1.01
CA GLY A 212 -3.20 24.04 -0.38
C GLY A 212 -3.94 23.09 0.56
N SER A 213 -5.27 23.19 0.62
CA SER A 213 -6.12 22.33 1.43
C SER A 213 -6.83 21.27 0.57
N ALA A 214 -6.88 20.04 1.09
CA ALA A 214 -7.60 18.92 0.49
C ALA A 214 -8.46 18.24 1.56
N VAL A 215 -9.77 18.19 1.33
CA VAL A 215 -10.70 17.43 2.19
C VAL A 215 -10.66 15.98 1.76
N VAL A 216 -10.45 15.06 2.71
CA VAL A 216 -10.54 13.61 2.46
C VAL A 216 -11.98 13.25 2.13
N PRO A 217 -12.27 12.71 0.94
CA PRO A 217 -13.64 12.39 0.56
C PRO A 217 -14.19 11.20 1.32
N ASN A 218 -15.51 11.13 1.40
CA ASN A 218 -16.24 9.95 1.85
C ASN A 218 -16.19 8.88 0.74
N ILE A 219 -15.66 7.69 1.06
CA ILE A 219 -15.57 6.54 0.15
C ILE A 219 -16.50 5.40 0.53
N THR A 220 -17.47 5.65 1.41
CA THR A 220 -18.49 4.66 1.77
C THR A 220 -19.48 4.43 0.63
N SER A 221 -20.30 3.40 0.74
CA SER A 221 -21.38 3.11 -0.21
C SER A 221 -22.56 4.09 -0.14
N HIS A 222 -22.46 5.17 0.62
CA HIS A 222 -23.53 6.17 0.68
C HIS A 222 -23.73 6.83 -0.70
N PRO A 223 -24.97 6.86 -1.25
CA PRO A 223 -25.20 7.25 -2.65
C PRO A 223 -24.97 8.74 -2.95
N LYS A 224 -25.08 9.60 -1.95
CA LYS A 224 -24.90 11.06 -2.11
C LYS A 224 -23.60 11.56 -1.48
N ALA A 225 -23.36 11.22 -0.20
CA ALA A 225 -22.18 11.69 0.52
C ALA A 225 -20.92 10.89 0.18
N GLY A 226 -21.06 9.62 -0.19
CA GLY A 226 -19.99 8.72 -0.56
C GLY A 226 -19.91 8.42 -2.04
N VAL A 227 -19.36 7.24 -2.35
CA VAL A 227 -19.15 6.78 -3.74
C VAL A 227 -20.19 5.75 -4.20
N GLY A 228 -21.28 5.55 -3.45
CA GLY A 228 -22.26 4.50 -3.75
C GLY A 228 -22.95 4.63 -5.10
N ALA A 229 -23.10 5.86 -5.62
CA ALA A 229 -23.68 6.11 -6.94
C ALA A 229 -22.64 6.17 -8.09
N TRP A 230 -21.36 5.94 -7.80
CA TRP A 230 -20.31 5.90 -8.83
C TRP A 230 -20.30 4.53 -9.51
N SER A 231 -20.04 4.48 -10.81
CA SER A 231 -19.75 3.22 -11.50
C SER A 231 -18.37 2.68 -11.10
N ASP A 232 -18.14 1.39 -11.34
CA ASP A 232 -16.84 0.77 -11.09
C ASP A 232 -15.74 1.40 -11.96
N ALA A 233 -16.06 1.76 -13.20
CA ALA A 233 -15.14 2.47 -14.09
C ALA A 233 -14.75 3.85 -13.55
N GLU A 234 -15.69 4.60 -12.97
CA GLU A 234 -15.41 5.89 -12.33
C GLU A 234 -14.53 5.74 -11.09
N LEU A 235 -14.73 4.69 -10.28
CA LEU A 235 -13.88 4.39 -9.12
C LEU A 235 -12.47 4.01 -9.56
N LYS A 236 -12.33 3.14 -10.55
CA LYS A 236 -11.02 2.78 -11.11
C LYS A 236 -10.30 3.99 -11.67
N ARG A 237 -10.99 4.83 -12.45
CA ARG A 237 -10.43 6.06 -13.00
C ARG A 237 -9.96 7.02 -11.90
N ALA A 238 -10.70 7.15 -10.81
CA ALA A 238 -10.28 7.97 -9.68
C ALA A 238 -8.98 7.46 -9.05
N LEU A 239 -8.82 6.15 -8.93
CA LEU A 239 -7.61 5.54 -8.38
C LEU A 239 -6.42 5.63 -9.34
N THR A 240 -6.61 5.31 -10.62
CA THR A 240 -5.51 5.14 -11.59
C THR A 240 -5.14 6.39 -12.37
N GLU A 241 -6.10 7.31 -12.56
CA GLU A 241 -5.91 8.54 -13.31
C GLU A 241 -5.98 9.80 -12.44
N GLY A 242 -6.45 9.66 -11.20
CA GLY A 242 -6.61 10.79 -10.29
C GLY A 242 -7.75 11.74 -10.71
N VAL A 243 -8.80 11.22 -11.36
CA VAL A 243 -9.92 12.01 -11.88
C VAL A 243 -11.22 11.55 -11.23
N ALA A 244 -11.89 12.45 -10.51
CA ALA A 244 -13.18 12.20 -9.89
C ALA A 244 -14.30 12.05 -10.93
N ARG A 245 -15.50 11.58 -10.49
CA ARG A 245 -16.67 11.38 -11.35
C ARG A 245 -17.07 12.65 -12.13
N ASP A 246 -16.97 13.81 -11.49
CA ASP A 246 -17.27 15.13 -12.06
C ASP A 246 -16.19 15.70 -12.99
N GLY A 247 -15.14 14.91 -13.29
CA GLY A 247 -13.99 15.31 -14.12
C GLY A 247 -12.92 16.11 -13.38
N ARG A 248 -13.11 16.40 -12.10
CA ARG A 248 -12.15 17.16 -11.29
C ARG A 248 -10.93 16.32 -10.97
N ALA A 249 -9.74 16.91 -11.13
CA ALA A 249 -8.49 16.28 -10.69
C ALA A 249 -8.45 16.12 -9.16
N LEU A 250 -8.02 14.96 -8.70
CA LEU A 250 -7.79 14.71 -7.27
C LEU A 250 -6.55 15.49 -6.82
N LYS A 251 -6.59 15.99 -5.58
CA LYS A 251 -5.47 16.70 -4.95
C LYS A 251 -4.60 15.75 -4.13
N GLN A 252 -3.37 16.15 -3.88
CA GLN A 252 -2.53 15.49 -2.89
C GLN A 252 -3.21 15.56 -1.50
N PRO A 253 -3.07 14.52 -0.65
CA PRO A 253 -2.26 13.31 -0.85
C PRO A 253 -2.95 12.18 -1.62
N MET A 254 -4.21 12.34 -2.07
CA MET A 254 -4.95 11.29 -2.80
C MET A 254 -4.55 11.18 -4.27
N ALA A 255 -3.91 12.18 -4.85
CA ALA A 255 -3.37 12.11 -6.22
C ALA A 255 -2.20 11.11 -6.31
N ARG A 256 -2.53 9.81 -6.16
CA ARG A 256 -1.58 8.68 -6.10
C ARG A 256 -1.52 7.88 -7.39
N GLN A 257 -2.04 8.43 -8.49
CA GLN A 257 -2.04 7.80 -9.81
C GLN A 257 -0.65 7.40 -10.30
N GLU A 258 0.41 8.04 -9.82
CA GLU A 258 1.79 7.64 -10.10
C GLU A 258 2.12 6.21 -9.64
N TYR A 259 1.41 5.69 -8.61
CA TYR A 259 1.51 4.34 -8.09
C TYR A 259 0.38 3.46 -8.60
N PHE A 260 -0.85 3.88 -8.39
CA PHE A 260 -2.05 3.06 -8.58
C PHE A 260 -2.36 2.77 -10.04
N ARG A 261 -1.81 3.52 -11.02
CA ARG A 261 -1.88 3.16 -12.45
C ARG A 261 -1.20 1.83 -12.77
N HIS A 262 -0.34 1.33 -11.88
CA HIS A 262 0.40 0.08 -12.03
C HIS A 262 -0.28 -1.10 -11.32
N LEU A 263 -1.45 -0.89 -10.72
CA LEU A 263 -2.24 -1.96 -10.14
C LEU A 263 -2.75 -2.89 -11.24
N ALA A 264 -2.67 -4.18 -11.00
CA ALA A 264 -3.28 -5.18 -11.89
C ALA A 264 -4.80 -5.00 -11.91
N GLU A 265 -5.41 -5.22 -13.08
CA GLU A 265 -6.87 -5.03 -13.25
C GLU A 265 -7.67 -5.85 -12.24
N ALA A 266 -7.29 -7.12 -12.02
CA ALA A 266 -7.95 -7.96 -11.02
C ALA A 266 -7.82 -7.45 -9.57
N ASP A 267 -6.77 -6.68 -9.27
CA ASP A 267 -6.58 -6.04 -7.97
C ASP A 267 -7.42 -4.77 -7.83
N LEU A 268 -7.55 -4.00 -8.91
CA LEU A 268 -8.47 -2.87 -8.98
C LEU A 268 -9.93 -3.33 -8.83
N ASP A 269 -10.32 -4.42 -9.52
CA ASP A 269 -11.64 -5.04 -9.36
C ASP A 269 -11.90 -5.45 -7.91
N ALA A 270 -10.92 -6.07 -7.28
CA ALA A 270 -11.01 -6.49 -5.89
C ALA A 270 -11.17 -5.29 -4.93
N ILE A 271 -10.37 -4.23 -5.10
CA ILE A 271 -10.48 -3.00 -4.30
C ILE A 271 -11.87 -2.38 -4.47
N VAL A 272 -12.37 -2.26 -5.69
CA VAL A 272 -13.71 -1.72 -5.97
C VAL A 272 -14.80 -2.59 -5.34
N ALA A 273 -14.71 -3.92 -5.49
CA ALA A 273 -15.65 -4.84 -4.86
C ALA A 273 -15.70 -4.69 -3.34
N TRP A 274 -14.53 -4.55 -2.70
CA TRP A 274 -14.47 -4.25 -1.27
C TRP A 274 -15.07 -2.88 -0.92
N MET A 275 -14.78 -1.83 -1.69
CA MET A 275 -15.33 -0.48 -1.45
C MET A 275 -16.86 -0.49 -1.45
N ARG A 276 -17.50 -1.34 -2.27
CA ARG A 276 -18.96 -1.53 -2.30
C ARG A 276 -19.52 -2.10 -0.99
N THR A 277 -18.70 -2.78 -0.19
CA THR A 277 -19.12 -3.36 1.10
C THR A 277 -19.01 -2.39 2.27
N ILE A 278 -18.38 -1.22 2.10
CA ILE A 278 -18.23 -0.24 3.17
C ILE A 278 -19.62 0.33 3.51
N ALA A 279 -20.05 0.16 4.75
CA ALA A 279 -21.36 0.62 5.20
C ALA A 279 -21.56 2.13 4.94
N PRO A 280 -22.73 2.55 4.48
CA PRO A 280 -22.99 3.96 4.16
C PRO A 280 -22.90 4.84 5.41
N LEU A 281 -22.11 5.92 5.33
CA LEU A 281 -21.99 6.96 6.36
C LEU A 281 -22.15 8.34 5.71
N GLU A 282 -22.74 9.31 6.46
CA GLU A 282 -22.81 10.72 6.06
C GLU A 282 -21.65 11.55 6.61
#